data_3099701a01fa7a58d542130c74449b9a
#
_entry.id   3099701a01fa7a58d542130c74449b9a
#
_cell.length_a   1.000
_cell.length_b   1.000
_cell.length_c   1.000
_cell.angle_alpha   90.00
_cell.angle_beta   90.00
_cell.angle_gamma   90.00
#
_symmetry.space_group_name_H-M   'P 1'
#
loop_
_entity.id
_entity.type
_entity.pdbx_description
1 polymer ?
#
loop_
_entity_poly.entity_id
_entity_poly.type
_entity_poly.pdbx_seq_one_letter_code
_entity_poly.pdbx_strand_id
1 'polypeptide(L)'
;MTYQQVLENARTCIGPYCKACNDCNGKVCRNTMPGPGAKGEGTGFIRNAEKWREICVNMDTICENSQVDTSFTLFGRTFEIPAFAAPVGAMRLHYGDKYDDLAYNDILVRACANAGILAFTGDGTDPKVVEGAAEALKANGGCGVPTIKPWDMDTICEKFALVQESEPFAIAMDIDAAGLPFLQGLTPPAGSKSVEELKQIV
;
A
#
# COMPACT_ATOMS: atom_id res chain seq x y z
N MET A 1 -5.80 -23.39 -6.26
CA MET A 1 -4.86 -23.19 -5.14
C MET A 1 -5.66 -22.72 -3.94
N THR A 2 -5.53 -23.36 -2.78
CA THR A 2 -6.21 -22.94 -1.55
C THR A 2 -5.42 -21.84 -0.84
N TYR A 3 -6.08 -21.07 0.04
CA TYR A 3 -5.39 -20.06 0.87
C TYR A 3 -4.26 -20.66 1.70
N GLN A 4 -4.45 -21.85 2.25
CA GLN A 4 -3.41 -22.56 3.00
C GLN A 4 -2.16 -22.85 2.15
N GLN A 5 -2.36 -23.32 0.92
CA GLN A 5 -1.24 -23.54 -0.02
C GLN A 5 -0.50 -22.25 -0.38
N VAL A 6 -1.22 -21.13 -0.49
CA VAL A 6 -0.60 -19.80 -0.69
C VAL A 6 0.29 -19.44 0.48
N LEU A 7 -0.19 -19.61 1.71
CA LEU A 7 0.59 -19.32 2.93
C LEU A 7 1.81 -20.22 3.07
N GLU A 8 1.68 -21.51 2.78
CA GLU A 8 2.80 -22.47 2.80
C GLU A 8 3.89 -22.06 1.82
N ASN A 9 3.49 -21.71 0.60
CA ASN A 9 4.44 -21.21 -0.41
C ASN A 9 5.07 -19.86 0.03
N ALA A 10 4.27 -18.94 0.58
CA ALA A 10 4.77 -17.65 1.05
C ALA A 10 5.85 -17.82 2.13
N ARG A 11 5.69 -18.76 3.07
CA ARG A 11 6.68 -19.03 4.12
C ARG A 11 8.03 -19.46 3.59
N THR A 12 8.11 -20.02 2.39
CA THR A 12 9.38 -20.38 1.75
C THR A 12 10.07 -19.21 1.04
N CYS A 13 9.35 -18.10 0.81
CA CYS A 13 9.81 -16.99 -0.01
C CYS A 13 9.93 -15.69 0.78
N ILE A 14 9.15 -15.51 1.85
CA ILE A 14 9.03 -14.27 2.61
C ILE A 14 9.93 -14.30 3.84
N GLY A 15 10.63 -13.20 4.08
CA GLY A 15 11.43 -12.97 5.28
C GLY A 15 12.19 -11.64 5.16
N PRO A 16 12.95 -11.24 6.19
CA PRO A 16 13.02 -11.90 7.49
C PRO A 16 11.89 -11.51 8.47
N TYR A 17 11.18 -10.41 8.17
CA TYR A 17 10.24 -9.80 9.12
C TYR A 17 8.84 -10.44 9.08
N CYS A 18 8.24 -10.55 7.92
CA CYS A 18 6.94 -11.19 7.76
C CYS A 18 7.06 -12.72 7.94
N LYS A 19 6.12 -13.31 8.66
CA LYS A 19 6.07 -14.76 8.93
C LYS A 19 4.95 -15.47 8.19
N ALA A 20 4.22 -14.80 7.32
CA ALA A 20 3.06 -15.33 6.61
C ALA A 20 2.12 -16.10 7.56
N CYS A 21 1.65 -15.42 8.61
CA CYS A 21 0.81 -16.00 9.65
C CYS A 21 -0.55 -16.43 9.09
N ASN A 22 -1.17 -17.47 9.65
CA ASN A 22 -2.53 -17.88 9.28
C ASN A 22 -3.56 -16.78 9.56
N ASP A 23 -3.39 -16.05 10.67
CA ASP A 23 -4.15 -14.86 11.00
C ASP A 23 -3.17 -13.68 11.10
N CYS A 24 -3.27 -12.76 10.13
CA CYS A 24 -2.42 -11.57 10.08
C CYS A 24 -2.96 -10.50 11.05
N ASN A 25 -2.67 -10.65 12.33
CA ASN A 25 -3.17 -9.79 13.41
C ASN A 25 -2.15 -8.80 13.97
N GLY A 26 -0.97 -8.68 13.36
CA GLY A 26 0.07 -7.73 13.75
C GLY A 26 0.87 -8.10 15.01
N LYS A 27 0.54 -9.19 15.71
CA LYS A 27 1.17 -9.52 17.02
C LYS A 27 2.58 -10.07 16.87
N VAL A 28 2.80 -10.94 15.90
CA VAL A 28 4.10 -11.63 15.69
C VAL A 28 5.16 -10.68 15.16
N CYS A 29 4.79 -9.76 14.26
CA CYS A 29 5.71 -8.85 13.59
C CYS A 29 5.82 -7.46 14.24
N ARG A 30 5.11 -7.21 15.34
CA ARG A 30 5.24 -5.93 16.06
C ARG A 30 6.70 -5.69 16.46
N ASN A 31 7.15 -4.44 16.39
CA ASN A 31 8.52 -3.99 16.64
C ASN A 31 9.59 -4.52 15.66
N THR A 32 9.24 -5.43 14.76
CA THR A 32 10.17 -5.98 13.76
C THR A 32 9.88 -5.49 12.36
N MET A 33 8.58 -5.47 11.97
CA MET A 33 8.17 -4.96 10.65
C MET A 33 8.38 -3.44 10.58
N PRO A 34 8.98 -2.90 9.50
CA PRO A 34 9.04 -1.47 9.26
C PRO A 34 7.65 -0.84 9.19
N GLY A 35 7.57 0.41 9.63
CA GLY A 35 6.35 1.20 9.61
C GLY A 35 5.90 1.66 10.99
N PRO A 36 5.18 2.81 11.06
CA PRO A 36 4.78 3.42 12.34
C PRO A 36 3.87 2.50 13.18
N GLY A 37 2.96 1.77 12.53
CA GLY A 37 2.02 0.88 13.22
C GLY A 37 2.65 -0.33 13.91
N ALA A 38 3.89 -0.69 13.54
CA ALA A 38 4.62 -1.79 14.15
C ALA A 38 5.59 -1.34 15.26
N LYS A 39 5.92 -0.04 15.36
CA LYS A 39 6.92 0.50 16.30
C LYS A 39 6.35 0.73 17.69
N GLY A 40 7.25 0.93 18.66
CA GLY A 40 6.87 1.07 20.07
C GLY A 40 6.13 -0.15 20.58
N GLU A 41 4.92 0.01 21.05
CA GLU A 41 4.08 -1.11 21.51
C GLU A 41 3.50 -1.95 20.35
N GLY A 42 3.61 -1.49 19.10
CA GLY A 42 3.05 -2.17 17.92
C GLY A 42 1.53 -2.21 17.87
N THR A 43 0.87 -1.35 18.62
CA THR A 43 -0.61 -1.36 18.76
C THR A 43 -1.34 -0.96 17.50
N GLY A 44 -0.72 -0.16 16.62
CA GLY A 44 -1.32 0.23 15.34
C GLY A 44 -1.67 -0.99 14.47
N PHE A 45 -0.74 -1.91 14.27
CA PHE A 45 -0.98 -3.12 13.50
C PHE A 45 -2.01 -4.05 14.16
N ILE A 46 -1.93 -4.17 15.49
CA ILE A 46 -2.88 -5.00 16.26
C ILE A 46 -4.28 -4.42 16.14
N ARG A 47 -4.45 -3.11 16.31
CA ARG A 47 -5.75 -2.44 16.18
C ARG A 47 -6.35 -2.56 14.77
N ASN A 48 -5.55 -2.55 13.73
CA ASN A 48 -6.04 -2.77 12.38
C ASN A 48 -6.80 -4.10 12.25
N ALA A 49 -6.26 -5.18 12.82
CA ALA A 49 -6.92 -6.47 12.81
C ALA A 49 -8.13 -6.53 13.77
N GLU A 50 -8.02 -5.93 14.95
CA GLU A 50 -9.08 -5.94 15.96
C GLU A 50 -10.31 -5.16 15.52
N LYS A 51 -10.14 -4.03 14.83
CA LYS A 51 -11.24 -3.21 14.34
C LYS A 51 -12.16 -3.95 13.35
N TRP A 52 -11.62 -4.84 12.53
CA TRP A 52 -12.45 -5.68 11.67
C TRP A 52 -13.39 -6.61 12.45
N ARG A 53 -13.00 -7.04 13.65
CA ARG A 53 -13.81 -7.91 14.53
C ARG A 53 -14.92 -7.16 15.26
N GLU A 54 -14.86 -5.84 15.33
CA GLU A 54 -15.91 -4.99 15.90
C GLU A 54 -17.06 -4.75 14.91
N ILE A 55 -16.82 -4.99 13.60
CA ILE A 55 -17.83 -4.82 12.55
C ILE A 55 -18.64 -6.09 12.45
N CYS A 56 -19.94 -5.99 12.74
CA CYS A 56 -20.87 -7.09 12.68
C CYS A 56 -21.81 -6.95 11.50
N VAL A 57 -22.14 -8.06 10.87
CA VAL A 57 -23.16 -8.14 9.82
C VAL A 57 -24.54 -8.06 10.47
N ASN A 58 -25.41 -7.19 9.97
CA ASN A 58 -26.82 -7.22 10.36
C ASN A 58 -27.46 -8.51 9.80
N MET A 59 -28.11 -9.26 10.68
CA MET A 59 -28.78 -10.50 10.31
C MET A 59 -30.27 -10.23 10.10
N ASP A 60 -30.67 -9.95 8.85
CA ASP A 60 -32.06 -9.86 8.45
C ASP A 60 -32.51 -11.21 7.87
N THR A 61 -33.13 -12.04 8.72
CA THR A 61 -33.56 -13.39 8.32
C THR A 61 -34.86 -13.43 7.54
N ILE A 62 -35.65 -12.37 7.61
CA ILE A 62 -36.90 -12.19 6.86
C ILE A 62 -36.75 -10.95 5.98
N CYS A 63 -36.25 -11.13 4.80
CA CYS A 63 -36.11 -10.11 3.78
C CYS A 63 -36.34 -10.65 2.38
N GLU A 64 -36.67 -9.79 1.45
CA GLU A 64 -36.71 -10.15 0.04
C GLU A 64 -35.29 -10.39 -0.46
N ASN A 65 -35.07 -11.49 -1.17
CA ASN A 65 -33.80 -11.75 -1.82
C ASN A 65 -33.64 -10.79 -3.00
N SER A 66 -32.71 -9.87 -2.89
CA SER A 66 -32.28 -8.97 -3.95
C SER A 66 -30.85 -9.29 -4.38
N GLN A 67 -30.49 -8.89 -5.58
CA GLN A 67 -29.10 -8.93 -6.00
C GLN A 67 -28.29 -7.97 -5.14
N VAL A 68 -27.23 -8.49 -4.51
CA VAL A 68 -26.32 -7.66 -3.72
C VAL A 68 -25.45 -6.83 -4.65
N ASP A 69 -25.46 -5.51 -4.47
CA ASP A 69 -24.55 -4.58 -5.12
C ASP A 69 -23.46 -4.19 -4.13
N THR A 70 -22.21 -4.54 -4.46
CA THR A 70 -21.01 -4.20 -3.67
C THR A 70 -20.21 -3.07 -4.31
N SER A 71 -20.68 -2.51 -5.41
CA SER A 71 -19.98 -1.48 -6.15
C SER A 71 -19.80 -0.19 -5.33
N PHE A 72 -18.71 0.50 -5.60
CA PHE A 72 -18.35 1.73 -4.93
C PHE A 72 -17.80 2.74 -5.94
N THR A 73 -18.31 3.97 -5.91
CA THR A 73 -17.84 5.04 -6.79
C THR A 73 -16.98 6.04 -6.02
N LEU A 74 -15.74 6.25 -6.49
CA LEU A 74 -14.79 7.21 -5.96
C LEU A 74 -14.25 8.09 -7.10
N PHE A 75 -14.29 9.41 -6.95
CA PHE A 75 -13.84 10.39 -7.95
C PHE A 75 -14.34 10.09 -9.38
N GLY A 76 -15.61 9.67 -9.50
CA GLY A 76 -16.25 9.38 -10.79
C GLY A 76 -15.91 8.02 -11.41
N ARG A 77 -15.09 7.20 -10.78
CA ARG A 77 -14.80 5.82 -11.20
C ARG A 77 -15.48 4.81 -10.27
N THR A 78 -16.11 3.81 -10.84
CA THR A 78 -16.78 2.73 -10.08
C THR A 78 -15.86 1.52 -9.96
N PHE A 79 -15.81 0.95 -8.77
CA PHE A 79 -15.05 -0.24 -8.39
C PHE A 79 -16.02 -1.35 -7.94
N GLU A 80 -15.59 -2.60 -8.05
CA GLU A 80 -16.40 -3.76 -7.70
C GLU A 80 -16.72 -3.86 -6.20
N ILE A 81 -15.76 -3.41 -5.36
CA ILE A 81 -15.91 -3.38 -3.90
C ILE A 81 -15.13 -2.19 -3.32
N PRO A 82 -15.50 -1.65 -2.14
CA PRO A 82 -14.77 -0.57 -1.47
C PRO A 82 -13.51 -1.09 -0.74
N ALA A 83 -12.63 -1.78 -1.45
CA ALA A 83 -11.38 -2.30 -0.92
C ALA A 83 -10.22 -1.98 -1.87
N PHE A 84 -9.06 -1.70 -1.29
CA PHE A 84 -7.85 -1.31 -2.01
C PHE A 84 -6.64 -2.08 -1.47
N ALA A 85 -5.67 -2.38 -2.31
CA ALA A 85 -4.39 -2.88 -1.84
C ALA A 85 -3.58 -1.71 -1.26
N ALA A 86 -3.09 -1.87 -0.03
CA ALA A 86 -2.31 -0.85 0.66
C ALA A 86 -0.90 -0.68 0.05
N PRO A 87 -0.28 0.51 0.17
CA PRO A 87 1.04 0.79 -0.39
C PRO A 87 2.13 -0.03 0.32
N VAL A 88 2.95 -0.71 -0.47
CA VAL A 88 4.13 -1.44 -0.01
C VAL A 88 5.28 -1.13 -0.95
N GLY A 89 6.46 -0.84 -0.40
CA GLY A 89 7.68 -0.60 -1.16
C GLY A 89 8.89 -1.21 -0.45
N ALA A 90 10.05 -1.13 -1.08
CA ALA A 90 11.30 -1.72 -0.62
C ALA A 90 11.17 -3.23 -0.33
N MET A 91 10.66 -3.97 -1.31
CA MET A 91 10.30 -5.37 -1.20
C MET A 91 11.45 -6.25 -0.69
N ARG A 92 12.64 -6.10 -1.25
CA ARG A 92 13.81 -6.89 -0.83
C ARG A 92 14.19 -6.65 0.61
N LEU A 93 14.09 -5.40 1.07
CA LEU A 93 14.43 -5.04 2.44
C LEU A 93 13.46 -5.68 3.45
N HIS A 94 12.18 -5.79 3.11
CA HIS A 94 11.13 -6.14 4.07
C HIS A 94 10.62 -7.57 3.94
N TYR A 95 10.64 -8.12 2.72
CA TYR A 95 9.94 -9.37 2.40
C TYR A 95 10.84 -10.44 1.77
N GLY A 96 12.13 -10.14 1.51
CA GLY A 96 13.09 -11.08 0.93
C GLY A 96 13.27 -10.93 -0.58
N ASP A 97 14.14 -11.77 -1.15
CA ASP A 97 14.67 -11.59 -2.50
C ASP A 97 13.79 -12.17 -3.64
N LYS A 98 12.63 -12.74 -3.30
CA LYS A 98 11.76 -13.39 -4.29
C LYS A 98 11.23 -12.41 -5.34
N TYR A 99 10.88 -11.20 -4.93
CA TYR A 99 10.39 -10.13 -5.78
C TYR A 99 11.17 -8.84 -5.48
N ASP A 100 11.53 -8.11 -6.51
CA ASP A 100 11.88 -6.71 -6.39
C ASP A 100 10.62 -5.83 -6.52
N ASP A 101 10.79 -4.52 -6.38
CA ASP A 101 9.67 -3.60 -6.42
C ASP A 101 9.01 -3.52 -7.80
N LEU A 102 9.78 -3.68 -8.89
CA LEU A 102 9.25 -3.70 -10.25
C LEU A 102 8.32 -4.91 -10.45
N ALA A 103 8.80 -6.11 -10.16
CA ALA A 103 8.02 -7.35 -10.31
C ALA A 103 6.80 -7.38 -9.37
N TYR A 104 6.95 -6.87 -8.15
CA TYR A 104 5.86 -6.77 -7.20
C TYR A 104 4.75 -5.83 -7.68
N ASN A 105 5.11 -4.61 -8.11
CA ASN A 105 4.14 -3.63 -8.57
C ASN A 105 3.42 -4.08 -9.85
N ASP A 106 4.11 -4.74 -10.79
CA ASP A 106 3.46 -5.31 -11.98
C ASP A 106 2.37 -6.33 -11.60
N ILE A 107 2.69 -7.24 -10.67
CA ILE A 107 1.71 -8.23 -10.18
C ILE A 107 0.56 -7.55 -9.44
N LEU A 108 0.87 -6.63 -8.52
CA LEU A 108 -0.12 -5.98 -7.67
C LEU A 108 -1.11 -5.15 -8.48
N VAL A 109 -0.62 -4.23 -9.30
CA VAL A 109 -1.45 -3.31 -10.08
C VAL A 109 -2.33 -4.08 -11.06
N ARG A 110 -1.75 -5.05 -11.77
CA ARG A 110 -2.49 -5.89 -12.72
C ARG A 110 -3.55 -6.75 -12.02
N ALA A 111 -3.24 -7.36 -10.88
CA ALA A 111 -4.20 -8.16 -10.13
C ALA A 111 -5.37 -7.32 -9.61
N CYS A 112 -5.09 -6.13 -9.08
CA CYS A 112 -6.11 -5.20 -8.62
C CYS A 112 -6.99 -4.69 -9.77
N ALA A 113 -6.39 -4.30 -10.89
CA ALA A 113 -7.12 -3.88 -12.08
C ALA A 113 -8.07 -4.98 -12.59
N ASN A 114 -7.60 -6.23 -12.66
CA ASN A 114 -8.41 -7.38 -13.06
C ASN A 114 -9.53 -7.71 -12.05
N ALA A 115 -9.33 -7.41 -10.78
CA ALA A 115 -10.33 -7.60 -9.73
C ALA A 115 -11.29 -6.41 -9.58
N GLY A 116 -11.16 -5.35 -10.40
CA GLY A 116 -11.99 -4.16 -10.32
C GLY A 116 -11.78 -3.30 -9.07
N ILE A 117 -10.58 -3.36 -8.47
CA ILE A 117 -10.18 -2.55 -7.31
C ILE A 117 -8.92 -1.75 -7.58
N LEU A 118 -8.58 -0.80 -6.69
CA LEU A 118 -7.35 -0.01 -6.81
C LEU A 118 -6.17 -0.65 -6.08
N ALA A 119 -4.97 -0.46 -6.65
CA ALA A 119 -3.70 -0.67 -5.96
C ALA A 119 -3.12 0.68 -5.53
N PHE A 120 -2.68 0.79 -4.27
CA PHE A 120 -1.71 1.82 -3.86
C PHE A 120 -0.31 1.23 -3.99
N THR A 121 0.61 1.94 -4.64
CA THR A 121 2.01 1.54 -4.73
C THR A 121 2.85 2.28 -3.71
N GLY A 122 3.97 1.69 -3.29
CA GLY A 122 4.85 2.30 -2.29
C GLY A 122 5.94 3.17 -2.88
N ASP A 123 6.71 3.79 -1.98
CA ASP A 123 7.87 4.61 -2.28
C ASP A 123 9.04 4.23 -1.35
N GLY A 124 10.26 4.54 -1.76
CA GLY A 124 11.49 4.27 -1.04
C GLY A 124 12.62 5.23 -1.44
N THR A 125 13.79 5.03 -0.84
CA THR A 125 15.01 5.78 -1.18
C THR A 125 15.61 5.34 -2.52
N ASP A 126 15.35 4.10 -2.94
CA ASP A 126 15.76 3.62 -4.27
C ASP A 126 14.77 4.16 -5.33
N PRO A 127 15.22 4.95 -6.31
CA PRO A 127 14.38 5.47 -7.38
C PRO A 127 13.60 4.38 -8.13
N LYS A 128 14.16 3.18 -8.24
CA LYS A 128 13.51 2.04 -8.92
C LYS A 128 12.16 1.64 -8.32
N VAL A 129 11.92 1.98 -7.06
CA VAL A 129 10.63 1.70 -6.42
C VAL A 129 9.51 2.48 -7.11
N VAL A 130 9.71 3.77 -7.33
CA VAL A 130 8.73 4.65 -7.99
C VAL A 130 8.72 4.44 -9.49
N GLU A 131 9.87 4.22 -10.12
CA GLU A 131 9.97 3.86 -11.54
C GLU A 131 9.13 2.61 -11.85
N GLY A 132 9.33 1.53 -11.08
CA GLY A 132 8.57 0.30 -11.24
C GLY A 132 7.06 0.48 -10.98
N ALA A 133 6.70 1.36 -10.06
CA ALA A 133 5.31 1.73 -9.83
C ALA A 133 4.71 2.45 -11.05
N ALA A 134 5.40 3.45 -11.60
CA ALA A 134 4.96 4.21 -12.77
C ALA A 134 4.81 3.30 -14.01
N GLU A 135 5.76 2.41 -14.25
CA GLU A 135 5.69 1.43 -15.35
C GLU A 135 4.48 0.50 -15.22
N ALA A 136 4.26 -0.06 -14.01
CA ALA A 136 3.12 -0.94 -13.74
C ALA A 136 1.77 -0.21 -13.92
N LEU A 137 1.66 1.03 -13.45
CA LEU A 137 0.47 1.87 -13.62
C LEU A 137 0.20 2.15 -15.10
N LYS A 138 1.22 2.57 -15.85
CA LYS A 138 1.12 2.85 -17.28
C LYS A 138 0.67 1.63 -18.07
N ALA A 139 1.22 0.45 -17.77
CA ALA A 139 0.84 -0.81 -18.39
C ALA A 139 -0.60 -1.25 -18.09
N ASN A 140 -1.23 -0.71 -17.06
CA ASN A 140 -2.59 -1.05 -16.62
C ASN A 140 -3.55 0.16 -16.67
N GLY A 141 -3.32 1.12 -17.59
CA GLY A 141 -4.23 2.25 -17.85
C GLY A 141 -4.41 3.19 -16.65
N GLY A 142 -3.36 3.42 -15.87
CA GLY A 142 -3.38 4.30 -14.71
C GLY A 142 -4.22 3.77 -13.53
N CYS A 143 -4.54 2.46 -13.51
CA CYS A 143 -5.42 1.88 -12.50
C CYS A 143 -4.71 1.73 -11.14
N GLY A 144 -4.40 2.84 -10.48
CA GLY A 144 -3.79 2.84 -9.15
C GLY A 144 -3.44 4.21 -8.65
N VAL A 145 -2.90 4.25 -7.44
CA VAL A 145 -2.51 5.46 -6.71
C VAL A 145 -1.05 5.31 -6.25
N PRO A 146 -0.09 5.96 -6.93
CA PRO A 146 1.27 6.01 -6.43
C PRO A 146 1.32 6.80 -5.13
N THR A 147 1.98 6.25 -4.11
CA THR A 147 2.14 6.89 -2.81
C THR A 147 3.57 7.40 -2.70
N ILE A 148 3.74 8.71 -2.55
CA ILE A 148 5.04 9.39 -2.46
C ILE A 148 5.29 9.77 -1.00
N LYS A 149 6.49 9.53 -0.51
CA LYS A 149 6.92 9.98 0.83
C LYS A 149 7.16 11.48 0.87
N PRO A 150 7.12 12.11 2.06
CA PRO A 150 7.31 13.54 2.22
C PRO A 150 8.81 13.92 2.15
N TRP A 151 9.45 13.66 1.00
CA TRP A 151 10.83 14.07 0.69
C TRP A 151 10.99 15.59 0.68
N ASP A 152 12.18 16.09 0.42
CA ASP A 152 12.35 17.51 0.05
C ASP A 152 11.55 17.85 -1.21
N MET A 153 11.30 19.15 -1.43
CA MET A 153 10.40 19.60 -2.49
C MET A 153 10.90 19.23 -3.90
N ASP A 154 12.21 19.27 -4.12
CA ASP A 154 12.79 18.93 -5.43
C ASP A 154 12.54 17.46 -5.75
N THR A 155 12.82 16.57 -4.80
CA THR A 155 12.55 15.12 -4.93
C THR A 155 11.06 14.82 -5.11
N ILE A 156 10.17 15.54 -4.41
CA ILE A 156 8.71 15.39 -4.60
C ILE A 156 8.32 15.77 -6.02
N CYS A 157 8.81 16.90 -6.53
CA CYS A 157 8.49 17.36 -7.88
C CYS A 157 8.99 16.36 -8.96
N GLU A 158 10.21 15.84 -8.80
CA GLU A 158 10.76 14.83 -9.71
C GLU A 158 9.91 13.55 -9.72
N LYS A 159 9.55 13.04 -8.55
CA LYS A 159 8.73 11.83 -8.42
C LYS A 159 7.30 12.05 -8.93
N PHE A 160 6.71 13.23 -8.70
CA PHE A 160 5.40 13.57 -9.25
C PHE A 160 5.42 13.60 -10.76
N ALA A 161 6.42 14.27 -11.37
CA ALA A 161 6.55 14.30 -12.82
C ALA A 161 6.64 12.88 -13.41
N LEU A 162 7.43 12.01 -12.78
CA LEU A 162 7.58 10.62 -13.20
C LEU A 162 6.26 9.83 -13.15
N VAL A 163 5.54 9.89 -12.02
CA VAL A 163 4.29 9.12 -11.88
C VAL A 163 3.14 9.72 -12.68
N GLN A 164 3.15 11.02 -12.92
CA GLN A 164 2.11 11.70 -13.71
C GLN A 164 2.07 11.21 -15.15
N GLU A 165 3.21 10.80 -15.71
CA GLU A 165 3.28 10.20 -17.07
C GLU A 165 2.50 8.89 -17.21
N SER A 166 2.22 8.21 -16.09
CA SER A 166 1.40 7.01 -16.08
C SER A 166 -0.10 7.27 -15.99
N GLU A 167 -0.52 8.54 -15.98
CA GLU A 167 -1.93 8.97 -15.85
C GLU A 167 -2.64 8.25 -14.68
N PRO A 168 -2.11 8.31 -13.43
CA PRO A 168 -2.65 7.56 -12.32
C PRO A 168 -4.03 8.08 -11.94
N PHE A 169 -4.83 7.22 -11.30
CA PHE A 169 -6.15 7.58 -10.77
C PHE A 169 -6.11 8.78 -9.79
N ALA A 170 -5.11 8.80 -8.94
CA ALA A 170 -4.77 9.89 -8.02
C ALA A 170 -3.32 9.71 -7.55
N ILE A 171 -2.75 10.70 -6.86
CA ILE A 171 -1.46 10.58 -6.19
C ILE A 171 -1.69 10.76 -4.69
N ALA A 172 -1.08 9.92 -3.86
CA ALA A 172 -1.14 10.02 -2.41
C ALA A 172 0.22 10.44 -1.83
N MET A 173 0.21 11.11 -0.68
CA MET A 173 1.41 11.37 0.11
C MET A 173 1.34 10.65 1.46
N ASP A 174 2.38 9.89 1.76
CA ASP A 174 2.60 9.15 3.01
C ASP A 174 3.20 10.09 4.09
N ILE A 175 2.38 11.00 4.62
CA ILE A 175 2.85 12.07 5.54
C ILE A 175 3.39 11.53 6.87
N ASP A 176 2.92 10.40 7.36
CA ASP A 176 3.41 9.80 8.61
C ASP A 176 4.84 9.25 8.48
N ALA A 177 5.30 9.01 7.25
CA ALA A 177 6.68 8.65 6.97
C ALA A 177 7.70 9.70 7.45
N ALA A 178 7.30 10.96 7.61
CA ALA A 178 8.15 12.01 8.18
C ALA A 178 8.66 11.67 9.59
N GLY A 179 7.89 10.91 10.36
CA GLY A 179 8.24 10.48 11.71
C GLY A 179 9.04 9.18 11.80
N LEU A 180 9.36 8.53 10.68
CA LEU A 180 10.04 7.24 10.69
C LEU A 180 11.55 7.39 11.00
N PRO A 181 12.06 6.77 12.09
CA PRO A 181 13.44 6.93 12.50
C PRO A 181 14.47 6.53 11.44
N PHE A 182 14.15 5.54 10.61
CA PHE A 182 15.05 5.04 9.57
C PHE A 182 15.08 5.92 8.30
N LEU A 183 14.21 6.93 8.20
CA LEU A 183 14.27 7.94 7.15
C LEU A 183 15.03 9.20 7.57
N GLN A 184 15.37 9.33 8.85
CA GLN A 184 16.15 10.45 9.35
C GLN A 184 17.61 10.34 8.89
N GLY A 185 18.14 11.44 8.37
CA GLY A 185 19.54 11.51 7.92
C GLY A 185 19.83 10.79 6.60
N LEU A 186 18.80 10.36 5.86
CA LEU A 186 18.97 9.81 4.52
C LEU A 186 19.07 10.91 3.46
N THR A 187 19.53 10.52 2.30
CA THR A 187 19.53 11.35 1.09
C THR A 187 18.69 10.62 0.03
N PRO A 188 17.63 11.23 -0.50
CA PRO A 188 17.10 12.56 -0.14
C PRO A 188 16.49 12.60 1.27
N PRO A 189 16.43 13.79 1.92
CA PRO A 189 15.84 13.93 3.24
C PRO A 189 14.30 13.87 3.17
N ALA A 190 13.69 13.18 4.14
CA ALA A 190 12.26 13.20 4.36
C ALA A 190 11.93 13.92 5.67
N GLY A 191 10.82 14.66 5.69
CA GLY A 191 10.42 15.41 6.87
C GLY A 191 8.99 15.95 6.78
N SER A 192 8.54 16.56 7.88
CA SER A 192 7.24 17.23 7.93
C SER A 192 7.12 18.32 6.87
N LYS A 193 5.93 18.50 6.33
CA LYS A 193 5.61 19.57 5.37
C LYS A 193 4.85 20.68 6.07
N SER A 194 5.24 21.93 5.76
CA SER A 194 4.45 23.12 6.14
C SER A 194 3.18 23.20 5.32
N VAL A 195 2.25 24.03 5.77
CA VAL A 195 1.00 24.31 5.01
C VAL A 195 1.31 24.95 3.66
N GLU A 196 2.35 25.77 3.60
CA GLU A 196 2.81 26.44 2.38
C GLU A 196 3.37 25.44 1.37
N GLU A 197 4.20 24.48 1.81
CA GLU A 197 4.70 23.38 0.96
C GLU A 197 3.56 22.50 0.48
N LEU A 198 2.62 22.11 1.35
CA LEU A 198 1.44 21.33 0.95
C LEU A 198 0.59 22.02 -0.12
N LYS A 199 0.44 23.35 -0.04
CA LYS A 199 -0.25 24.14 -1.07
C LYS A 199 0.48 24.19 -2.42
N GLN A 200 1.80 23.98 -2.42
CA GLN A 200 2.58 23.91 -3.66
C GLN A 200 2.51 22.52 -4.30
N ILE A 201 2.22 21.49 -3.51
CA ILE A 201 2.12 20.11 -3.95
C ILE A 201 0.75 19.83 -4.60
N VAL A 202 -0.32 20.46 -4.12
CA VAL A 202 -1.70 20.32 -4.58
C VAL A 202 -2.03 21.37 -5.64
#